data_a0101eb430329e96d204becf1747a488
#
_entry.id   a0101eb430329e96d204becf1747a488
#
_cell.length_a   1.000
_cell.length_b   1.000
_cell.length_c   1.000
_cell.angle_alpha   90.00
_cell.angle_beta   90.00
_cell.angle_gamma   90.00
#
_symmetry.space_group_name_H-M   'P 1'
#
loop_
_entity.id
_entity.type
_entity.pdbx_description
1 polymer ?
#
loop_
_entity_poly.entity_id
_entity_poly.type
_entity_poly.pdbx_seq_one_letter_code
_entity_poly.pdbx_strand_id
1 'polypeptide(L)'
;LDPGGAGEIAKGKVGDFEFGAGEFAILSGPALARLRAGSIEAFGAILGPGRPILVRSGNSLPMAFREDSVLSVRLGEGGDLRRVQGDPIPRSWRDALEAVWGMDRGPILVVGGPDSGKNAFSIMAANGFIERAGRALVIDADVGQCEIGPPGTICASRAGSAMSSLSELSPELSIFIGRVSPHGVEERIIRGIGVLIERLS
;
A
#
# COMPACT_ATOMS: atom_id res chain seq x y z
N LEU A 1 -2.21 -28.87 -25.97
CA LEU A 1 -2.01 -27.46 -25.63
C LEU A 1 -2.42 -27.30 -24.18
N ASP A 2 -1.42 -27.30 -23.31
CA ASP A 2 -1.54 -27.15 -21.87
C ASP A 2 -1.83 -25.67 -21.53
N PRO A 3 -2.93 -25.31 -20.85
CA PRO A 3 -3.18 -23.93 -20.46
C PRO A 3 -2.32 -23.62 -19.22
N GLY A 4 -1.21 -22.96 -19.51
CA GLY A 4 -0.30 -22.21 -18.64
C GLY A 4 -0.42 -22.42 -17.13
N GLY A 5 0.42 -23.30 -16.61
CA GLY A 5 0.57 -23.50 -15.18
C GLY A 5 0.93 -22.19 -14.49
N ALA A 6 0.28 -21.93 -13.37
CA ALA A 6 0.72 -20.96 -12.37
C ALA A 6 2.12 -21.39 -11.89
N GLY A 7 3.16 -20.91 -12.54
CA GLY A 7 4.55 -21.24 -12.21
C GLY A 7 4.89 -20.64 -10.86
N GLU A 8 4.90 -21.49 -9.84
CA GLU A 8 5.44 -21.19 -8.52
C GLU A 8 6.93 -20.86 -8.67
N ILE A 9 7.30 -19.62 -8.37
CA ILE A 9 8.68 -19.17 -8.48
C ILE A 9 9.42 -19.61 -7.23
N ALA A 10 10.43 -20.48 -7.42
CA ALA A 10 11.22 -21.04 -6.33
C ALA A 10 11.92 -19.94 -5.50
N LYS A 11 11.91 -20.13 -4.19
CA LYS A 11 12.50 -19.29 -3.15
C LYS A 11 13.93 -18.79 -3.48
N GLY A 12 14.20 -17.52 -3.23
CA GLY A 12 15.55 -16.93 -3.33
C GLY A 12 16.01 -16.58 -4.76
N LYS A 13 15.14 -16.64 -5.77
CA LYS A 13 15.51 -16.35 -7.16
C LYS A 13 15.36 -14.88 -7.52
N VAL A 14 16.35 -14.37 -8.22
CA VAL A 14 16.24 -13.16 -9.05
C VAL A 14 15.84 -13.60 -10.44
N GLY A 15 14.81 -12.98 -11.01
CA GLY A 15 14.37 -13.29 -12.37
C GLY A 15 13.61 -12.12 -12.98
N ASP A 16 13.61 -12.10 -14.31
CA ASP A 16 12.76 -11.19 -15.08
C ASP A 16 11.51 -11.95 -15.53
N PHE A 17 10.37 -11.33 -15.36
CA PHE A 17 9.05 -11.90 -15.65
C PHE A 17 8.33 -10.99 -16.63
N GLU A 18 7.83 -11.57 -17.72
CA GLU A 18 7.05 -10.89 -18.73
C GLU A 18 5.56 -11.01 -18.39
N PHE A 19 4.84 -9.92 -18.52
CA PHE A 19 3.40 -9.83 -18.34
C PHE A 19 2.79 -9.08 -19.52
N GLY A 20 1.69 -9.61 -20.05
CA GLY A 20 0.90 -8.96 -21.08
C GLY A 20 -0.03 -7.88 -20.51
N ALA A 21 -0.43 -6.96 -21.38
CA ALA A 21 -1.45 -5.97 -21.05
C ALA A 21 -2.74 -6.67 -20.57
N GLY A 22 -3.31 -6.20 -19.45
CA GLY A 22 -4.51 -6.77 -18.84
C GLY A 22 -4.28 -7.95 -17.92
N GLU A 23 -3.05 -8.43 -17.75
CA GLU A 23 -2.72 -9.44 -16.77
C GLU A 23 -2.66 -8.87 -15.35
N PHE A 24 -2.80 -9.75 -14.36
CA PHE A 24 -2.75 -9.42 -12.94
C PHE A 24 -1.79 -10.34 -12.21
N ALA A 25 -1.10 -9.78 -11.21
CA ALA A 25 -0.26 -10.56 -10.31
C ALA A 25 -0.31 -10.01 -8.89
N ILE A 26 0.06 -10.84 -7.93
CA ILE A 26 0.27 -10.44 -6.53
C ILE A 26 1.73 -10.74 -6.18
N LEU A 27 2.44 -9.71 -5.74
CA LEU A 27 3.79 -9.81 -5.19
C LEU A 27 3.69 -9.79 -3.66
N SER A 28 4.04 -10.88 -3.01
CA SER A 28 4.07 -11.01 -1.55
C SER A 28 5.50 -10.88 -1.04
N GLY A 29 5.66 -10.12 0.04
CA GLY A 29 6.97 -9.86 0.63
C GLY A 29 7.48 -10.99 1.57
N PRO A 30 8.78 -10.97 1.86
CA PRO A 30 9.71 -9.92 1.49
C PRO A 30 10.16 -10.02 0.01
N ALA A 31 10.04 -8.93 -0.72
CA ALA A 31 10.37 -8.89 -2.14
C ALA A 31 10.87 -7.49 -2.55
N LEU A 32 11.77 -7.47 -3.52
CA LEU A 32 12.18 -6.25 -4.21
C LEU A 32 11.91 -6.45 -5.71
N ALA A 33 11.10 -5.57 -6.28
CA ALA A 33 10.84 -5.58 -7.70
C ALA A 33 11.27 -4.26 -8.36
N ARG A 34 11.54 -4.34 -9.66
CA ARG A 34 11.79 -3.18 -10.53
C ARG A 34 11.12 -3.42 -11.87
N LEU A 35 10.32 -2.48 -12.29
CA LEU A 35 9.81 -2.49 -13.65
C LEU A 35 10.95 -2.09 -14.59
N ARG A 36 11.24 -2.93 -15.58
CA ARG A 36 12.25 -2.71 -16.62
C ARG A 36 11.64 -2.03 -17.82
N ALA A 37 10.42 -2.42 -18.17
CA ALA A 37 9.63 -1.86 -19.27
C ALA A 37 8.14 -1.96 -18.92
N GLY A 38 7.32 -1.12 -19.53
CA GLY A 38 5.89 -1.11 -19.35
C GLY A 38 5.42 -0.27 -18.15
N SER A 39 4.19 -0.49 -17.73
CA SER A 39 3.56 0.18 -16.59
C SER A 39 2.63 -0.75 -15.82
N ILE A 40 2.61 -0.59 -14.52
CA ILE A 40 1.71 -1.31 -13.62
C ILE A 40 0.86 -0.34 -12.82
N GLU A 41 -0.37 -0.72 -12.56
CA GLU A 41 -1.18 -0.09 -11.52
C GLU A 41 -1.08 -0.90 -10.24
N ALA A 42 -0.74 -0.24 -9.13
CA ALA A 42 -0.72 -0.82 -7.80
C ALA A 42 -1.41 0.15 -6.83
N PHE A 43 -2.47 -0.31 -6.16
CA PHE A 43 -3.29 0.53 -5.26
C PHE A 43 -3.72 1.88 -5.87
N GLY A 44 -4.13 1.87 -7.16
CA GLY A 44 -4.52 3.07 -7.90
C GLY A 44 -3.37 3.96 -8.36
N ALA A 45 -2.13 3.65 -7.99
CA ALA A 45 -0.95 4.36 -8.47
C ALA A 45 -0.42 3.72 -9.76
N ILE A 46 -0.11 4.54 -10.77
CA ILE A 46 0.59 4.08 -11.96
C ILE A 46 2.10 4.18 -11.72
N LEU A 47 2.76 3.04 -11.79
CA LEU A 47 4.19 2.90 -11.57
C LEU A 47 4.88 2.55 -12.89
N GLY A 48 5.82 3.39 -13.31
CA GLY A 48 6.67 3.18 -14.47
C GLY A 48 8.05 2.60 -14.13
N PRO A 49 8.92 2.43 -15.14
CA PRO A 49 10.29 1.95 -14.96
C PRO A 49 11.14 2.84 -14.05
N GLY A 50 12.13 2.22 -13.39
CA GLY A 50 13.17 2.91 -12.63
C GLY A 50 12.96 2.96 -11.12
N ARG A 51 11.73 3.03 -10.63
CA ARG A 51 11.45 3.05 -9.18
C ARG A 51 11.55 1.64 -8.60
N PRO A 52 12.31 1.41 -7.52
CA PRO A 52 12.26 0.14 -6.80
C PRO A 52 10.93 0.01 -6.05
N ILE A 53 10.35 -1.19 -6.08
CA ILE A 53 9.14 -1.56 -5.37
C ILE A 53 9.55 -2.53 -4.27
N LEU A 54 9.47 -2.09 -3.02
CA LEU A 54 9.79 -2.91 -1.86
C LEU A 54 8.51 -3.39 -1.21
N VAL A 55 8.33 -4.71 -1.14
CA VAL A 55 7.23 -5.33 -0.39
C VAL A 55 7.81 -5.99 0.85
N ARG A 56 7.41 -5.52 2.02
CA ARG A 56 7.89 -6.06 3.31
C ARG A 56 7.25 -7.42 3.62
N SER A 57 7.88 -8.19 4.50
CA SER A 57 7.30 -9.43 5.00
C SER A 57 5.90 -9.18 5.60
N GLY A 58 4.96 -10.06 5.30
CA GLY A 58 3.55 -9.93 5.71
C GLY A 58 2.69 -9.03 4.82
N ASN A 59 3.30 -8.24 3.93
CA ASN A 59 2.57 -7.38 2.99
C ASN A 59 2.49 -8.02 1.60
N SER A 60 1.44 -7.64 0.86
CA SER A 60 1.25 -8.05 -0.53
C SER A 60 0.86 -6.85 -1.39
N LEU A 61 1.40 -6.80 -2.59
CA LEU A 61 1.14 -5.77 -3.59
C LEU A 61 0.39 -6.38 -4.78
N PRO A 62 -0.90 -6.10 -4.95
CA PRO A 62 -1.62 -6.42 -6.15
C PRO A 62 -1.16 -5.51 -7.29
N MET A 63 -0.95 -6.08 -8.46
CA MET A 63 -0.47 -5.39 -9.65
C MET A 63 -1.39 -5.69 -10.84
N ALA A 64 -1.83 -4.66 -11.53
CA ALA A 64 -2.47 -4.75 -12.83
C ALA A 64 -1.52 -4.21 -13.90
N PHE A 65 -1.22 -5.01 -14.91
CA PHE A 65 -0.32 -4.62 -15.99
C PHE A 65 -1.11 -3.88 -17.06
N ARG A 66 -0.81 -2.60 -17.25
CA ARG A 66 -1.54 -1.71 -18.17
C ARG A 66 -1.08 -1.85 -19.63
N GLU A 67 0.14 -2.35 -19.81
CA GLU A 67 0.77 -2.63 -21.08
C GLU A 67 1.75 -3.80 -20.92
N ASP A 68 2.28 -4.31 -22.03
CA ASP A 68 3.30 -5.36 -22.00
C ASP A 68 4.49 -4.90 -21.17
N SER A 69 4.82 -5.65 -20.16
CA SER A 69 5.71 -5.23 -19.10
C SER A 69 6.73 -6.30 -18.75
N VAL A 70 7.92 -5.86 -18.34
CA VAL A 70 8.99 -6.72 -17.83
C VAL A 70 9.29 -6.33 -16.39
N LEU A 71 9.03 -7.24 -15.47
CA LEU A 71 9.24 -7.06 -14.04
C LEU A 71 10.43 -7.88 -13.56
N SER A 72 11.49 -7.22 -13.10
CA SER A 72 12.63 -7.86 -12.43
C SER A 72 12.28 -8.02 -10.94
N VAL A 73 12.33 -9.24 -10.42
CA VAL A 73 11.93 -9.55 -9.05
C VAL A 73 13.03 -10.29 -8.32
N ARG A 74 13.31 -9.89 -7.09
CA ARG A 74 14.10 -10.62 -6.11
C ARG A 74 13.21 -10.97 -4.93
N LEU A 75 12.99 -12.26 -4.70
CA LEU A 75 12.22 -12.77 -3.56
C LEU A 75 13.15 -13.07 -2.39
N GLY A 76 12.79 -12.60 -1.20
CA GLY A 76 13.37 -13.06 0.05
C GLY A 76 12.70 -14.35 0.55
N GLU A 77 13.10 -14.83 1.72
CA GLU A 77 12.51 -16.03 2.32
C GLU A 77 11.03 -15.80 2.66
N GLY A 78 10.15 -16.64 2.11
CA GLY A 78 8.70 -16.53 2.24
C GLY A 78 8.04 -15.53 1.27
N GLY A 79 8.83 -14.81 0.45
CA GLY A 79 8.29 -13.98 -0.62
C GLY A 79 7.79 -14.81 -1.80
N ASP A 80 6.79 -14.28 -2.50
CA ASP A 80 6.14 -14.97 -3.61
C ASP A 80 5.71 -13.97 -4.70
N LEU A 81 5.70 -14.43 -5.95
CA LEU A 81 5.07 -13.74 -7.08
C LEU A 81 4.15 -14.72 -7.80
N ARG A 82 2.87 -14.43 -7.83
CA ARG A 82 1.88 -15.28 -8.51
C ARG A 82 1.02 -14.49 -9.47
N ARG A 83 0.76 -15.05 -10.64
CA ARG A 83 -0.27 -14.56 -11.56
C ARG A 83 -1.65 -14.90 -10.99
N VAL A 84 -2.61 -14.01 -11.17
CA VAL A 84 -3.99 -14.22 -10.75
C VAL A 84 -4.94 -13.92 -11.90
N GLN A 85 -6.08 -14.61 -11.92
CA GLN A 85 -7.11 -14.35 -12.90
C GLN A 85 -8.02 -13.22 -12.38
N GLY A 86 -8.16 -12.16 -13.17
CA GLY A 86 -8.97 -11.00 -12.84
C GLY A 86 -8.34 -10.08 -11.79
N ASP A 87 -8.99 -8.95 -11.60
CA ASP A 87 -8.52 -7.90 -10.68
C ASP A 87 -8.53 -8.41 -9.23
N PRO A 88 -7.37 -8.45 -8.53
CA PRO A 88 -7.31 -8.88 -7.14
C PRO A 88 -7.92 -7.87 -6.15
N ILE A 89 -8.18 -6.63 -6.60
CA ILE A 89 -8.84 -5.61 -5.77
C ILE A 89 -10.35 -5.81 -5.80
N PRO A 90 -11.02 -6.03 -4.65
CA PRO A 90 -12.46 -6.21 -4.62
C PRO A 90 -13.20 -5.01 -5.22
N ARG A 91 -14.23 -5.28 -6.04
CA ARG A 91 -15.05 -4.22 -6.61
C ARG A 91 -15.68 -3.33 -5.54
N SER A 92 -16.09 -3.91 -4.41
CA SER A 92 -16.65 -3.17 -3.28
C SER A 92 -15.70 -2.11 -2.72
N TRP A 93 -14.36 -2.32 -2.83
CA TRP A 93 -13.39 -1.29 -2.44
C TRP A 93 -13.41 -0.11 -3.41
N ARG A 94 -13.50 -0.37 -4.71
CA ARG A 94 -13.59 0.68 -5.72
C ARG A 94 -14.88 1.49 -5.55
N ASP A 95 -16.02 0.81 -5.35
CA ASP A 95 -17.30 1.46 -5.11
C ASP A 95 -17.28 2.31 -3.83
N ALA A 96 -16.67 1.82 -2.74
CA ALA A 96 -16.51 2.57 -1.50
C ALA A 96 -15.60 3.79 -1.67
N LEU A 97 -14.50 3.66 -2.43
CA LEU A 97 -13.58 4.76 -2.69
C LEU A 97 -14.21 5.86 -3.55
N GLU A 98 -15.01 5.51 -4.55
CA GLU A 98 -15.75 6.52 -5.33
C GLU A 98 -16.69 7.35 -4.42
N ALA A 99 -17.39 6.69 -3.47
CA ALA A 99 -18.20 7.40 -2.50
C ALA A 99 -17.35 8.31 -1.59
N VAL A 100 -16.20 7.83 -1.13
CA VAL A 100 -15.26 8.60 -0.30
C VAL A 100 -14.72 9.82 -1.03
N TRP A 101 -14.32 9.66 -2.29
CA TRP A 101 -13.79 10.76 -3.10
C TRP A 101 -14.85 11.79 -3.50
N GLY A 102 -16.12 11.40 -3.47
CA GLY A 102 -17.25 12.31 -3.66
C GLY A 102 -17.61 13.17 -2.42
N MET A 103 -16.95 12.94 -1.28
CA MET A 103 -17.18 13.72 -0.07
C MET A 103 -16.44 15.06 -0.13
N ASP A 104 -17.13 16.16 0.18
CA ASP A 104 -16.55 17.49 0.07
C ASP A 104 -15.43 17.74 1.08
N ARG A 105 -15.54 17.26 2.31
CA ARG A 105 -14.55 17.46 3.40
C ARG A 105 -14.72 16.43 4.52
N GLY A 106 -13.65 16.22 5.26
CA GLY A 106 -13.64 15.47 6.50
C GLY A 106 -12.58 14.37 6.53
N PRO A 107 -12.20 13.92 7.73
CA PRO A 107 -11.31 12.78 7.89
C PRO A 107 -12.04 11.47 7.54
N ILE A 108 -11.32 10.56 6.91
CA ILE A 108 -11.78 9.20 6.64
C ILE A 108 -11.11 8.28 7.64
N LEU A 109 -11.92 7.57 8.41
CA LEU A 109 -11.44 6.60 9.37
C LEU A 109 -11.59 5.19 8.80
N VAL A 110 -10.45 4.52 8.60
CA VAL A 110 -10.40 3.13 8.14
C VAL A 110 -10.22 2.21 9.35
N VAL A 111 -11.23 1.42 9.66
CA VAL A 111 -11.22 0.49 10.80
C VAL A 111 -11.40 -0.95 10.32
N GLY A 112 -10.78 -1.88 11.04
CA GLY A 112 -10.90 -3.31 10.75
C GLY A 112 -9.95 -4.13 11.61
N GLY A 113 -10.18 -5.45 11.67
CA GLY A 113 -9.31 -6.39 12.37
C GLY A 113 -7.90 -6.47 11.78
N PRO A 114 -7.00 -7.21 12.41
CA PRO A 114 -5.71 -7.55 11.82
C PRO A 114 -5.90 -8.15 10.42
N ASP A 115 -4.97 -7.88 9.52
CA ASP A 115 -4.92 -8.42 8.14
C ASP A 115 -6.18 -8.21 7.28
N SER A 116 -7.04 -7.26 7.66
CA SER A 116 -8.27 -6.93 6.92
C SER A 116 -8.05 -6.02 5.70
N GLY A 117 -6.80 -5.65 5.40
CA GLY A 117 -6.45 -4.81 4.27
C GLY A 117 -6.55 -3.29 4.51
N LYS A 118 -6.62 -2.83 5.77
CA LYS A 118 -6.71 -1.40 6.12
C LYS A 118 -5.67 -0.54 5.41
N ASN A 119 -4.39 -0.95 5.49
CA ASN A 119 -3.29 -0.18 4.90
C ASN A 119 -3.43 -0.10 3.37
N ALA A 120 -3.77 -1.22 2.72
CA ALA A 120 -4.01 -1.25 1.28
C ALA A 120 -5.16 -0.33 0.86
N PHE A 121 -6.29 -0.37 1.60
CA PHE A 121 -7.42 0.53 1.36
C PHE A 121 -7.05 2.00 1.59
N SER A 122 -6.30 2.29 2.67
CA SER A 122 -5.83 3.65 2.97
C SER A 122 -4.87 4.20 1.91
N ILE A 123 -3.98 3.34 1.37
CA ILE A 123 -3.09 3.71 0.26
C ILE A 123 -3.91 4.04 -0.99
N MET A 124 -4.90 3.21 -1.34
CA MET A 124 -5.78 3.46 -2.49
C MET A 124 -6.57 4.77 -2.31
N ALA A 125 -7.11 5.01 -1.12
CA ALA A 125 -7.82 6.25 -0.82
C ALA A 125 -6.90 7.47 -0.99
N ALA A 126 -5.70 7.41 -0.41
CA ALA A 126 -4.72 8.49 -0.49
C ALA A 126 -4.26 8.74 -1.93
N ASN A 127 -3.97 7.69 -2.71
CA ASN A 127 -3.58 7.82 -4.12
C ASN A 127 -4.67 8.50 -4.95
N GLY A 128 -5.94 8.15 -4.73
CA GLY A 128 -7.04 8.80 -5.42
C GLY A 128 -7.23 10.28 -5.01
N PHE A 129 -6.96 10.65 -3.76
CA PHE A 129 -6.92 12.07 -3.37
C PHE A 129 -5.73 12.81 -3.98
N ILE A 130 -4.57 12.17 -4.06
CA ILE A 130 -3.39 12.76 -4.71
C ILE A 130 -3.67 13.03 -6.19
N GLU A 131 -4.31 12.09 -6.88
CA GLU A 131 -4.69 12.24 -8.28
C GLU A 131 -5.67 13.41 -8.49
N ARG A 132 -6.67 13.57 -7.59
CA ARG A 132 -7.73 14.57 -7.71
C ARG A 132 -7.36 15.95 -7.15
N ALA A 133 -6.63 15.98 -6.05
CA ALA A 133 -6.34 17.19 -5.28
C ALA A 133 -4.84 17.51 -5.13
N GLY A 134 -3.98 16.71 -5.73
CA GLY A 134 -2.52 16.86 -5.68
C GLY A 134 -1.88 16.45 -4.34
N ARG A 135 -2.65 16.12 -3.32
CA ARG A 135 -2.14 15.76 -1.99
C ARG A 135 -3.15 14.98 -1.15
N ALA A 136 -2.64 14.23 -0.19
CA ALA A 136 -3.42 13.60 0.88
C ALA A 136 -2.67 13.73 2.21
N LEU A 137 -3.37 13.96 3.32
CA LEU A 137 -2.83 13.80 4.66
C LEU A 137 -3.12 12.37 5.12
N VAL A 138 -2.08 11.63 5.45
CA VAL A 138 -2.19 10.26 5.95
C VAL A 138 -1.78 10.25 7.42
N ILE A 139 -2.65 9.68 8.27
CA ILE A 139 -2.38 9.48 9.69
C ILE A 139 -2.36 7.98 9.95
N ASP A 140 -1.22 7.48 10.40
CA ASP A 140 -1.06 6.11 10.87
C ASP A 140 -1.15 6.10 12.39
N ALA A 141 -2.25 5.56 12.89
CA ALA A 141 -2.56 5.47 14.32
C ALA A 141 -2.38 4.05 14.88
N ASP A 142 -1.78 3.13 14.10
CA ASP A 142 -1.43 1.79 14.59
C ASP A 142 -0.15 1.86 15.43
N VAL A 143 -0.31 1.98 16.75
CA VAL A 143 0.83 2.08 17.67
C VAL A 143 1.71 0.83 17.68
N GLY A 144 1.17 -0.33 17.26
CA GLY A 144 1.89 -1.60 17.23
C GLY A 144 2.72 -1.78 15.96
N GLN A 145 2.16 -1.37 14.83
CA GLN A 145 2.72 -1.62 13.51
C GLN A 145 2.72 -0.35 12.65
N CYS A 146 3.08 0.80 13.25
CA CYS A 146 3.17 2.05 12.52
C CYS A 146 4.14 1.88 11.33
N GLU A 147 3.65 2.09 10.10
CA GLU A 147 4.47 2.00 8.89
C GLU A 147 5.15 3.33 8.54
N ILE A 148 4.58 4.47 8.94
CA ILE A 148 5.12 5.81 8.67
C ILE A 148 6.24 6.14 9.63
N GLY A 149 6.17 5.65 10.90
CA GLY A 149 7.14 5.96 11.95
C GLY A 149 7.48 4.76 12.83
N PRO A 150 8.20 5.00 13.94
CA PRO A 150 8.61 3.92 14.83
C PRO A 150 7.42 3.35 15.63
N PRO A 151 7.50 2.07 16.07
CA PRO A 151 6.52 1.50 16.98
C PRO A 151 6.36 2.32 18.26
N GLY A 152 5.15 2.33 18.82
CA GLY A 152 4.81 3.13 20.01
C GLY A 152 4.56 4.60 19.71
N THR A 153 4.41 4.97 18.44
CA THR A 153 4.03 6.32 17.99
C THR A 153 2.77 6.27 17.14
N ILE A 154 2.11 7.41 17.02
CA ILE A 154 1.19 7.72 15.93
C ILE A 154 1.83 8.81 15.08
N CYS A 155 1.73 8.68 13.77
CA CYS A 155 2.45 9.53 12.83
C CYS A 155 1.53 10.09 11.77
N ALA A 156 1.86 11.28 11.27
CA ALA A 156 1.18 11.88 10.15
C ALA A 156 2.18 12.40 9.12
N SER A 157 1.81 12.31 7.86
CA SER A 157 2.58 12.81 6.72
C SER A 157 1.66 13.27 5.60
N ARG A 158 2.05 14.33 4.91
CA ARG A 158 1.44 14.72 3.64
C ARG A 158 2.08 13.94 2.51
N ALA A 159 1.24 13.29 1.72
CA ALA A 159 1.63 12.61 0.50
C ALA A 159 1.31 13.50 -0.71
N GLY A 160 2.31 13.82 -1.51
CA GLY A 160 2.19 14.60 -2.75
C GLY A 160 2.46 13.80 -4.02
N SER A 161 2.78 12.52 -3.89
CA SER A 161 2.99 11.60 -5.00
C SER A 161 2.39 10.24 -4.67
N ALA A 162 1.92 9.54 -5.69
CA ALA A 162 1.36 8.22 -5.54
C ALA A 162 2.36 7.22 -4.95
N MET A 163 1.88 6.35 -4.07
CA MET A 163 2.68 5.41 -3.31
C MET A 163 2.16 3.97 -3.42
N SER A 164 3.03 3.01 -3.21
CA SER A 164 2.69 1.58 -3.14
C SER A 164 2.74 1.02 -1.70
N SER A 165 3.28 1.80 -0.75
CA SER A 165 3.36 1.46 0.68
C SER A 165 3.37 2.73 1.52
N LEU A 166 2.75 2.69 2.71
CA LEU A 166 2.85 3.79 3.68
C LEU A 166 4.29 4.02 4.16
N SER A 167 5.14 3.01 4.10
CA SER A 167 6.56 3.12 4.44
C SER A 167 7.40 3.97 3.48
N GLU A 168 6.82 4.43 2.37
CA GLU A 168 7.44 5.42 1.49
C GLU A 168 7.31 6.85 2.04
N LEU A 169 6.40 7.05 3.00
CA LEU A 169 6.23 8.33 3.67
C LEU A 169 7.25 8.51 4.79
N SER A 170 7.66 9.75 5.00
CA SER A 170 8.42 10.15 6.18
C SER A 170 7.52 10.97 7.10
N PRO A 171 7.51 10.73 8.41
CA PRO A 171 6.62 11.45 9.31
C PRO A 171 6.96 12.94 9.37
N GLU A 172 5.98 13.81 9.11
CA GLU A 172 6.11 15.25 9.35
C GLU A 172 5.87 15.58 10.82
N LEU A 173 4.99 14.83 11.46
CA LEU A 173 4.70 14.95 12.87
C LEU A 173 4.45 13.58 13.47
N SER A 174 5.05 13.34 14.64
CA SER A 174 4.90 12.10 15.39
C SER A 174 4.57 12.40 16.84
N ILE A 175 3.68 11.60 17.41
CA ILE A 175 3.33 11.68 18.83
C ILE A 175 3.70 10.36 19.50
N PHE A 176 4.55 10.44 20.49
CA PHE A 176 4.98 9.28 21.25
C PHE A 176 3.88 8.84 22.22
N ILE A 177 3.37 7.64 22.01
CA ILE A 177 2.35 7.01 22.87
C ILE A 177 3.02 6.18 23.97
N GLY A 178 4.18 5.58 23.68
CA GLY A 178 4.96 4.81 24.66
C GLY A 178 4.49 3.38 24.87
N ARG A 179 3.55 2.89 24.05
CA ARG A 179 3.07 1.51 24.04
C ARG A 179 2.83 1.03 22.63
N VAL A 180 3.07 -0.24 22.39
CA VAL A 180 2.82 -0.93 21.12
C VAL A 180 1.48 -1.65 21.07
N SER A 181 0.67 -1.47 22.11
CA SER A 181 -0.73 -1.93 22.19
C SER A 181 -1.62 -0.74 22.52
N PRO A 182 -2.76 -0.58 21.88
CA PRO A 182 -3.69 0.52 22.17
C PRO A 182 -4.33 0.39 23.55
N HIS A 183 -4.33 -0.81 24.12
CA HIS A 183 -5.03 -1.08 25.38
C HIS A 183 -4.47 -0.25 26.55
N GLY A 184 -5.37 0.52 27.18
CA GLY A 184 -5.06 1.41 28.30
C GLY A 184 -4.40 2.73 27.93
N VAL A 185 -4.32 3.05 26.64
CA VAL A 185 -3.82 4.34 26.12
C VAL A 185 -4.73 4.95 25.05
N GLU A 186 -5.95 4.46 24.92
CA GLU A 186 -6.92 4.84 23.90
C GLU A 186 -7.17 6.36 23.90
N GLU A 187 -7.34 6.94 25.08
CA GLU A 187 -7.54 8.39 25.20
C GLU A 187 -6.34 9.19 24.69
N ARG A 188 -5.11 8.71 24.94
CA ARG A 188 -3.89 9.34 24.45
C ARG A 188 -3.80 9.29 22.94
N ILE A 189 -4.19 8.16 22.34
CA ILE A 189 -4.24 8.00 20.88
C ILE A 189 -5.27 8.96 20.29
N ILE A 190 -6.49 9.00 20.82
CA ILE A 190 -7.56 9.88 20.34
C ILE A 190 -7.13 11.36 20.39
N ARG A 191 -6.59 11.80 21.53
CA ARG A 191 -6.06 13.17 21.68
C ARG A 191 -4.92 13.44 20.69
N GLY A 192 -4.03 12.46 20.54
CA GLY A 192 -2.92 12.56 19.59
C GLY A 192 -3.39 12.73 18.15
N ILE A 193 -4.37 11.94 17.70
CA ILE A 193 -4.97 12.10 16.36
C ILE A 193 -5.54 13.50 16.19
N GLY A 194 -6.27 14.02 17.20
CA GLY A 194 -6.78 15.39 17.18
C GLY A 194 -5.68 16.43 16.98
N VAL A 195 -4.57 16.30 17.70
CA VAL A 195 -3.40 17.19 17.55
C VAL A 195 -2.78 17.08 16.15
N LEU A 196 -2.65 15.87 15.60
CA LEU A 196 -2.12 15.66 14.24
C LEU A 196 -2.99 16.35 13.19
N ILE A 197 -4.31 16.18 13.29
CA ILE A 197 -5.27 16.85 12.41
C ILE A 197 -5.14 18.37 12.55
N GLU A 198 -5.22 18.91 13.74
CA GLU A 198 -5.18 20.37 13.98
C GLU A 198 -3.90 21.04 13.43
N ARG A 199 -2.76 20.32 13.52
CA ARG A 199 -1.46 20.87 13.12
C ARG A 199 -1.17 20.75 11.63
N LEU A 200 -1.78 19.78 10.95
CA LEU A 200 -1.42 19.43 9.58
C LEU A 200 -2.56 19.62 8.55
N SER A 201 -3.79 19.90 8.98
CA SER A 201 -4.92 20.16 8.05
C SER A 201 -4.87 21.51 7.38
#